data_a2da176ad803bdedbc608b8789449b2b
#
_entry.id   a2da176ad803bdedbc608b8789449b2b
#
_cell.length_a   1.000
_cell.length_b   1.000
_cell.length_c   1.000
_cell.angle_alpha   90.00
_cell.angle_beta   90.00
_cell.angle_gamma   90.00
#
_symmetry.space_group_name_H-M   'P 1'
#
loop_
_entity.id
_entity.type
_entity.pdbx_description
1 polymer ?
#
loop_
_entity_poly.entity_id
_entity_poly.type
_entity_poly.pdbx_seq_one_letter_code
_entity_poly.pdbx_strand_id
1 'polypeptide(L)'
;MVLGLTQNREETFERVQEALRRVRMKPDDAKKYPHQFSGGQRQRIAVARALASKPEFIICDEPTSALDVSVQAQVLNLMRDLQDEFGLTYLLISHNLAVIRHMCDDIGVMQRGKLVEVGDAQVVLDDPQHAYTKDLMAAIPDIAHVH
;
A
#
# COMPACT_ATOMS: atom_id res chain seq x y z
N MET A 1 -14.67 -14.71 -9.05
CA MET A 1 -15.69 -14.92 -8.01
C MET A 1 -16.09 -13.56 -7.48
N VAL A 2 -17.17 -12.97 -7.97
CA VAL A 2 -17.71 -11.70 -7.47
C VAL A 2 -18.52 -12.05 -6.23
N LEU A 3 -18.15 -11.52 -5.10
CA LEU A 3 -18.76 -11.73 -3.78
C LEU A 3 -20.25 -11.38 -3.80
N GLY A 4 -21.15 -12.16 -4.36
CA GLY A 4 -22.60 -12.11 -4.20
C GLY A 4 -23.30 -10.73 -4.07
N LEU A 5 -22.60 -9.64 -4.44
CA LEU A 5 -23.01 -8.25 -4.21
C LEU A 5 -23.77 -7.62 -5.39
N THR A 6 -23.92 -8.36 -6.50
CA THR A 6 -24.57 -7.87 -7.70
C THR A 6 -25.62 -8.85 -8.18
N GLN A 7 -26.78 -8.33 -8.65
CA GLN A 7 -27.90 -9.14 -9.09
C GLN A 7 -27.84 -9.48 -10.59
N ASN A 8 -27.09 -8.71 -11.39
CA ASN A 8 -26.95 -8.94 -12.83
C ASN A 8 -25.55 -8.55 -13.36
N ARG A 9 -25.27 -8.90 -14.62
CA ARG A 9 -23.98 -8.67 -15.27
C ARG A 9 -23.70 -7.18 -15.52
N GLU A 10 -24.72 -6.39 -15.77
CA GLU A 10 -24.62 -4.97 -16.07
C GLU A 10 -24.22 -4.19 -14.80
N GLU A 11 -24.90 -4.44 -13.68
CA GLU A 11 -24.56 -3.88 -12.36
C GLU A 11 -23.13 -4.24 -11.95
N THR A 12 -22.71 -5.50 -12.22
CA THR A 12 -21.32 -5.94 -11.96
C THR A 12 -20.33 -5.11 -12.76
N PHE A 13 -20.60 -4.86 -14.03
CA PHE A 13 -19.72 -4.11 -14.91
C PHE A 13 -19.62 -2.64 -14.48
N GLU A 14 -20.72 -1.99 -14.11
CA GLU A 14 -20.73 -0.64 -13.58
C GLU A 14 -19.91 -0.50 -12.29
N ARG A 15 -20.04 -1.45 -11.36
CA ARG A 15 -19.24 -1.48 -10.12
C ARG A 15 -17.75 -1.66 -10.39
N VAL A 16 -17.37 -2.47 -11.37
CA VAL A 16 -15.98 -2.63 -11.79
C VAL A 16 -15.44 -1.31 -12.36
N GLN A 17 -16.21 -0.63 -13.21
CA GLN A 17 -15.81 0.66 -13.76
C GLN A 17 -15.65 1.72 -12.66
N GLU A 18 -16.54 1.73 -11.68
CA GLU A 18 -16.45 2.65 -10.54
C GLU A 18 -15.20 2.35 -9.69
N ALA A 19 -14.91 1.09 -9.41
CA ALA A 19 -13.70 0.70 -8.69
C ALA A 19 -12.42 1.12 -9.44
N LEU A 20 -12.41 1.04 -10.77
CA LEU A 20 -11.28 1.50 -11.59
C LEU A 20 -11.11 3.03 -11.53
N ARG A 21 -12.21 3.80 -11.56
CA ARG A 21 -12.13 5.26 -11.41
C ARG A 21 -11.49 5.66 -10.07
N ARG A 22 -11.88 5.01 -8.97
CA ARG A 22 -11.33 5.27 -7.63
C ARG A 22 -9.82 5.09 -7.56
N VAL A 23 -9.26 4.15 -8.31
CA VAL A 23 -7.82 3.94 -8.40
C VAL A 23 -7.18 4.70 -9.58
N ARG A 24 -7.85 5.71 -10.13
CA ARG A 24 -7.37 6.58 -11.21
C ARG A 24 -7.04 5.80 -12.49
N MET A 25 -7.85 4.79 -12.81
CA MET A 25 -7.81 4.05 -14.06
C MET A 25 -9.02 4.36 -14.94
N LYS A 26 -8.90 4.07 -16.23
CA LYS A 26 -10.01 4.28 -17.18
C LYS A 26 -11.07 3.19 -17.02
N PRO A 27 -12.37 3.52 -17.08
CA PRO A 27 -13.44 2.51 -17.03
C PRO A 27 -13.31 1.43 -18.09
N ASP A 28 -12.82 1.79 -19.31
CA ASP A 28 -12.61 0.86 -20.42
C ASP A 28 -11.51 -0.17 -20.14
N ASP A 29 -10.65 0.06 -19.15
CA ASP A 29 -9.65 -0.91 -18.72
C ASP A 29 -10.30 -2.19 -18.16
N ALA A 30 -11.59 -2.14 -17.78
CA ALA A 30 -12.37 -3.32 -17.40
C ALA A 30 -12.41 -4.42 -18.49
N LYS A 31 -12.17 -4.06 -19.76
CA LYS A 31 -12.18 -4.98 -20.90
C LYS A 31 -10.81 -5.61 -21.21
N LYS A 32 -9.74 -5.13 -20.53
CA LYS A 32 -8.37 -5.57 -20.78
C LYS A 32 -8.00 -6.82 -20.00
N TYR A 33 -7.04 -7.55 -20.53
CA TYR A 33 -6.42 -8.70 -19.87
C TYR A 33 -5.22 -8.30 -18.99
N PRO A 34 -4.88 -9.09 -17.96
CA PRO A 34 -3.81 -8.75 -17.02
C PRO A 34 -2.45 -8.44 -17.65
N HIS A 35 -2.08 -9.10 -18.74
CA HIS A 35 -0.82 -8.89 -19.46
C HIS A 35 -0.73 -7.53 -20.19
N GLN A 36 -1.86 -6.84 -20.38
CA GLN A 36 -1.94 -5.55 -21.05
C GLN A 36 -1.70 -4.36 -20.09
N PHE A 37 -1.49 -4.65 -18.79
CA PHE A 37 -1.28 -3.63 -17.77
C PHE A 37 0.19 -3.51 -17.36
N SER A 38 0.65 -2.28 -17.11
CA SER A 38 1.93 -2.02 -16.46
C SER A 38 1.94 -2.53 -15.00
N GLY A 39 3.14 -2.61 -14.39
CA GLY A 39 3.27 -2.99 -12.97
C GLY A 39 2.42 -2.11 -12.05
N GLY A 40 2.53 -0.79 -12.20
CA GLY A 40 1.74 0.17 -11.41
C GLY A 40 0.24 0.06 -11.64
N GLN A 41 -0.20 -0.21 -12.88
CA GLN A 41 -1.62 -0.44 -13.17
C GLN A 41 -2.12 -1.73 -12.51
N ARG A 42 -1.34 -2.82 -12.54
CA ARG A 42 -1.68 -4.06 -11.84
C ARG A 42 -1.79 -3.83 -10.32
N GLN A 43 -0.90 -3.02 -9.75
CA GLN A 43 -0.98 -2.68 -8.33
C GLN A 43 -2.24 -1.86 -8.00
N ARG A 44 -2.59 -0.88 -8.82
CA ARG A 44 -3.87 -0.13 -8.67
C ARG A 44 -5.09 -1.05 -8.75
N ILE A 45 -5.09 -2.04 -9.64
CA ILE A 45 -6.15 -3.06 -9.72
C ILE A 45 -6.20 -3.91 -8.43
N ALA A 46 -5.05 -4.28 -7.86
CA ALA A 46 -5.01 -5.00 -6.58
C ALA A 46 -5.65 -4.17 -5.44
N VAL A 47 -5.34 -2.87 -5.37
CA VAL A 47 -5.99 -1.95 -4.43
C VAL A 47 -7.50 -1.85 -4.70
N ALA A 48 -7.93 -1.69 -5.95
CA ALA A 48 -9.36 -1.65 -6.31
C ALA A 48 -10.11 -2.92 -5.88
N ARG A 49 -9.46 -4.09 -6.02
CA ARG A 49 -10.03 -5.37 -5.56
C ARG A 49 -10.20 -5.44 -4.05
N ALA A 50 -9.22 -4.94 -3.28
CA ALA A 50 -9.32 -4.87 -1.84
C ALA A 50 -10.49 -3.96 -1.40
N LEU A 51 -10.63 -2.80 -2.03
CA LEU A 51 -11.70 -1.84 -1.75
C LEU A 51 -13.11 -2.35 -2.11
N ALA A 52 -13.22 -3.30 -3.04
CA ALA A 52 -14.53 -3.82 -3.49
C ALA A 52 -15.35 -4.48 -2.37
N SER A 53 -14.69 -4.98 -1.31
CA SER A 53 -15.34 -5.55 -0.12
C SER A 53 -15.77 -4.49 0.92
N LYS A 54 -15.48 -3.19 0.68
CA LYS A 54 -15.67 -2.08 1.62
C LYS A 54 -15.05 -2.37 3.00
N PRO A 55 -13.75 -2.65 3.04
CA PRO A 55 -13.07 -2.96 4.29
C PRO A 55 -12.85 -1.70 5.13
N GLU A 56 -12.70 -1.85 6.43
CA GLU A 56 -12.17 -0.83 7.33
C GLU A 56 -10.65 -1.01 7.53
N PHE A 57 -10.13 -2.21 7.26
CA PHE A 57 -8.74 -2.59 7.46
C PHE A 57 -8.20 -3.38 6.26
N ILE A 58 -7.01 -3.01 5.78
CA ILE A 58 -6.34 -3.66 4.64
C ILE A 58 -4.90 -4.03 5.03
N ILE A 59 -4.51 -5.27 4.76
CA ILE A 59 -3.13 -5.72 4.88
C ILE A 59 -2.44 -5.56 3.52
N CYS A 60 -1.33 -4.81 3.50
CA CYS A 60 -0.52 -4.54 2.33
C CYS A 60 0.86 -5.19 2.52
N ASP A 61 1.08 -6.34 1.89
CA ASP A 61 2.34 -7.06 1.92
C ASP A 61 3.18 -6.68 0.70
N GLU A 62 4.29 -5.95 0.94
CA GLU A 62 5.22 -5.44 -0.06
C GLU A 62 4.54 -4.76 -1.27
N PRO A 63 3.62 -3.81 -1.07
CA PRO A 63 2.71 -3.35 -2.12
C PRO A 63 3.40 -2.62 -3.28
N THR A 64 4.67 -2.23 -3.14
CA THR A 64 5.38 -1.46 -4.16
C THR A 64 6.78 -2.02 -4.50
N SER A 65 7.15 -3.18 -3.99
CA SER A 65 8.50 -3.75 -4.11
C SER A 65 8.95 -4.02 -5.56
N ALA A 66 8.01 -4.30 -6.47
CA ALA A 66 8.27 -4.59 -7.88
C ALA A 66 8.11 -3.36 -8.80
N LEU A 67 8.02 -2.15 -8.24
CA LEU A 67 7.78 -0.91 -9.00
C LEU A 67 9.03 -0.02 -8.99
N ASP A 68 9.22 0.73 -10.07
CA ASP A 68 10.21 1.82 -10.06
C ASP A 68 9.78 2.95 -9.11
N VAL A 69 10.75 3.77 -8.68
CA VAL A 69 10.56 4.79 -7.65
C VAL A 69 9.42 5.77 -7.97
N SER A 70 9.29 6.17 -9.24
CA SER A 70 8.27 7.14 -9.65
C SER A 70 6.87 6.56 -9.61
N VAL A 71 6.70 5.33 -10.05
CA VAL A 71 5.43 4.60 -10.03
C VAL A 71 5.07 4.20 -8.60
N GLN A 72 6.07 3.82 -7.79
CA GLN A 72 5.88 3.55 -6.36
C GLN A 72 5.26 4.76 -5.65
N ALA A 73 5.85 5.96 -5.82
CA ALA A 73 5.32 7.19 -5.22
C ALA A 73 3.86 7.46 -5.62
N GLN A 74 3.52 7.24 -6.89
CA GLN A 74 2.14 7.42 -7.36
C GLN A 74 1.15 6.44 -6.71
N VAL A 75 1.56 5.18 -6.49
CA VAL A 75 0.71 4.18 -5.83
C VAL A 75 0.55 4.49 -4.35
N LEU A 76 1.62 4.90 -3.66
CA LEU A 76 1.57 5.26 -2.24
C LEU A 76 0.69 6.50 -2.01
N ASN A 77 0.81 7.53 -2.84
CA ASN A 77 -0.06 8.70 -2.76
C ASN A 77 -1.53 8.34 -3.01
N LEU A 78 -1.80 7.46 -3.99
CA LEU A 78 -3.15 6.96 -4.20
C LEU A 78 -3.68 6.24 -2.95
N MET A 79 -2.86 5.41 -2.29
CA MET A 79 -3.28 4.71 -1.07
C MET A 79 -3.59 5.70 0.07
N ARG A 80 -2.81 6.78 0.23
CA ARG A 80 -3.11 7.85 1.20
C ARG A 80 -4.42 8.56 0.89
N ASP A 81 -4.64 8.95 -0.36
CA ASP A 81 -5.91 9.61 -0.73
C ASP A 81 -7.12 8.71 -0.46
N LEU A 82 -6.98 7.39 -0.71
CA LEU A 82 -8.04 6.42 -0.40
C LEU A 82 -8.21 6.21 1.11
N GLN A 83 -7.14 6.28 1.89
CA GLN A 83 -7.19 6.24 3.35
C GLN A 83 -8.01 7.40 3.89
N ASP A 84 -7.71 8.62 3.42
CA ASP A 84 -8.42 9.84 3.83
C ASP A 84 -9.90 9.83 3.39
N GLU A 85 -10.16 9.38 2.16
CA GLU A 85 -11.52 9.35 1.58
C GLU A 85 -12.44 8.34 2.28
N PHE A 86 -11.89 7.15 2.62
CA PHE A 86 -12.69 6.03 3.13
C PHE A 86 -12.46 5.71 4.61
N GLY A 87 -11.60 6.45 5.31
CA GLY A 87 -11.26 6.18 6.71
C GLY A 87 -10.59 4.82 6.92
N LEU A 88 -9.72 4.40 5.98
CA LEU A 88 -9.09 3.09 5.99
C LEU A 88 -7.94 3.01 7.00
N THR A 89 -7.79 1.85 7.62
CA THR A 89 -6.58 1.49 8.36
C THR A 89 -5.74 0.52 7.53
N TYR A 90 -4.45 0.82 7.37
CA TYR A 90 -3.50 -0.07 6.70
C TYR A 90 -2.56 -0.75 7.70
N LEU A 91 -2.35 -2.06 7.52
CA LEU A 91 -1.17 -2.74 8.02
C LEU A 91 -0.20 -2.91 6.86
N LEU A 92 0.86 -2.12 6.84
CA LEU A 92 1.86 -2.15 5.78
C LEU A 92 3.06 -3.01 6.20
N ILE A 93 3.39 -4.01 5.39
CA ILE A 93 4.60 -4.81 5.54
C ILE A 93 5.56 -4.38 4.44
N SER A 94 6.74 -3.91 4.80
CA SER A 94 7.76 -3.47 3.84
C SER A 94 9.16 -3.55 4.45
N HIS A 95 10.16 -3.78 3.61
CA HIS A 95 11.58 -3.62 3.95
C HIS A 95 12.12 -2.24 3.51
N ASN A 96 11.30 -1.42 2.84
CA ASN A 96 11.70 -0.09 2.39
C ASN A 96 11.31 0.97 3.43
N LEU A 97 12.31 1.47 4.17
CA LEU A 97 12.07 2.44 5.24
C LEU A 97 11.57 3.80 4.74
N ALA A 98 11.88 4.19 3.50
CA ALA A 98 11.32 5.42 2.93
C ALA A 98 9.79 5.28 2.74
N VAL A 99 9.31 4.09 2.37
CA VAL A 99 7.88 3.79 2.29
C VAL A 99 7.24 3.83 3.68
N ILE A 100 7.88 3.20 4.67
CA ILE A 100 7.40 3.19 6.06
C ILE A 100 7.30 4.62 6.60
N ARG A 101 8.36 5.42 6.48
CA ARG A 101 8.39 6.83 6.92
C ARG A 101 7.31 7.68 6.25
N HIS A 102 6.99 7.39 4.99
CA HIS A 102 5.98 8.14 4.24
C HIS A 102 4.54 7.74 4.59
N MET A 103 4.29 6.48 4.94
CA MET A 103 2.95 5.91 5.02
C MET A 103 2.46 5.64 6.44
N CYS A 104 3.37 5.39 7.39
CA CYS A 104 3.00 4.86 8.70
C CYS A 104 3.08 5.91 9.80
N ASP A 105 2.09 5.89 10.70
CA ASP A 105 2.08 6.67 11.93
C ASP A 105 2.85 5.91 13.03
N ASP A 106 2.59 4.59 13.14
CA ASP A 106 3.26 3.68 14.07
C ASP A 106 3.98 2.57 13.31
N ILE A 107 5.09 2.08 13.85
CA ILE A 107 5.83 0.95 13.28
C ILE A 107 6.15 -0.12 14.30
N GLY A 108 6.26 -1.36 13.80
CA GLY A 108 6.79 -2.49 14.54
C GLY A 108 7.98 -3.11 13.80
N VAL A 109 9.11 -3.23 14.45
CA VAL A 109 10.30 -3.90 13.91
C VAL A 109 10.30 -5.36 14.30
N MET A 110 10.42 -6.24 13.31
CA MET A 110 10.45 -7.68 13.51
C MET A 110 11.84 -8.25 13.26
N GLN A 111 12.30 -9.14 14.16
CA GLN A 111 13.52 -9.92 14.01
C GLN A 111 13.26 -11.40 14.31
N ARG A 112 13.55 -12.29 13.38
CA ARG A 112 13.39 -13.76 13.53
C ARG A 112 12.00 -14.16 14.06
N GLY A 113 10.95 -13.53 13.52
CA GLY A 113 9.56 -13.81 13.90
C GLY A 113 9.11 -13.19 15.23
N LYS A 114 9.92 -12.36 15.88
CA LYS A 114 9.58 -11.65 17.11
C LYS A 114 9.51 -10.15 16.85
N LEU A 115 8.51 -9.50 17.43
CA LEU A 115 8.42 -8.06 17.49
C LEU A 115 9.42 -7.56 18.55
N VAL A 116 10.43 -6.77 18.12
CA VAL A 116 11.54 -6.34 18.98
C VAL A 116 11.46 -4.87 19.38
N GLU A 117 10.79 -4.05 18.57
CA GLU A 117 10.56 -2.65 18.87
C GLU A 117 9.25 -2.18 18.26
N VAL A 118 8.48 -1.33 18.97
CA VAL A 118 7.20 -0.76 18.51
C VAL A 118 7.10 0.67 19.00
N GLY A 119 6.62 1.57 18.18
CA GLY A 119 6.35 2.95 18.56
C GLY A 119 6.01 3.83 17.37
N ASP A 120 5.89 5.13 17.66
CA ASP A 120 5.74 6.18 16.65
C ASP A 120 6.83 6.02 15.56
N ALA A 121 6.43 6.10 14.30
CA ALA A 121 7.31 5.82 13.17
C ALA A 121 8.52 6.76 13.14
N GLN A 122 8.32 8.04 13.41
CA GLN A 122 9.39 9.02 13.40
C GLN A 122 10.37 8.79 14.55
N VAL A 123 9.85 8.50 15.74
CA VAL A 123 10.68 8.26 16.94
C VAL A 123 11.54 7.01 16.74
N VAL A 124 10.96 5.88 16.32
CA VAL A 124 11.70 4.62 16.14
C VAL A 124 12.71 4.71 14.99
N LEU A 125 12.41 5.47 13.92
CA LEU A 125 13.32 5.62 12.79
C LEU A 125 14.47 6.60 13.07
N ASP A 126 14.25 7.63 13.90
CA ASP A 126 15.25 8.66 14.18
C ASP A 126 16.08 8.36 15.44
N ASP A 127 15.49 7.70 16.45
CA ASP A 127 16.18 7.32 17.71
C ASP A 127 15.80 5.88 18.14
N PRO A 128 16.18 4.84 17.34
CA PRO A 128 15.90 3.46 17.68
C PRO A 128 16.53 3.04 19.00
N GLN A 129 15.80 2.27 19.82
CA GLN A 129 16.29 1.83 21.13
C GLN A 129 16.86 0.41 21.07
N HIS A 130 16.25 -0.49 20.28
CA HIS A 130 16.69 -1.88 20.16
C HIS A 130 17.94 -2.00 19.28
N ALA A 131 18.92 -2.82 19.68
CA ALA A 131 20.20 -3.00 18.97
C ALA A 131 20.01 -3.38 17.48
N TYR A 132 19.09 -4.31 17.21
CA TYR A 132 18.80 -4.72 15.82
C TYR A 132 18.21 -3.57 14.99
N THR A 133 17.37 -2.73 15.56
CA THR A 133 16.81 -1.57 14.85
C THR A 133 17.91 -0.56 14.53
N LYS A 134 18.84 -0.33 15.46
CA LYS A 134 20.04 0.50 15.24
C LYS A 134 20.87 -0.01 14.07
N ASP A 135 21.15 -1.30 14.06
CA ASP A 135 21.90 -1.93 12.97
C ASP A 135 21.18 -1.82 11.63
N LEU A 136 19.84 -1.99 11.63
CA LEU A 136 19.02 -1.87 10.44
C LEU A 136 19.04 -0.43 9.89
N MET A 137 18.93 0.59 10.75
CA MET A 137 19.02 2.00 10.35
C MET A 137 20.42 2.35 9.83
N ALA A 138 21.48 1.88 10.49
CA ALA A 138 22.87 2.13 10.08
C ALA A 138 23.25 1.47 8.75
N ALA A 139 22.57 0.40 8.36
CA ALA A 139 22.81 -0.28 7.09
C ALA A 139 22.22 0.43 5.86
N ILE A 140 21.42 1.48 6.06
CA ILE A 140 20.77 2.21 4.95
C ILE A 140 21.56 3.51 4.71
N PRO A 141 22.17 3.66 3.51
CA PRO A 141 22.81 4.92 3.15
C PRO A 141 21.78 6.04 3.03
N ASP A 142 21.99 7.12 3.80
CA ASP A 142 21.31 8.43 3.69
C ASP A 142 19.77 8.47 3.62
N ILE A 143 19.09 8.16 4.72
CA ILE A 143 17.80 8.78 5.00
C ILE A 143 17.97 10.06 5.87
N ALA A 144 19.19 10.35 6.28
CA ALA A 144 19.49 11.38 7.27
C ALA A 144 19.35 12.85 6.80
N HIS A 145 19.14 13.15 5.52
CA HIS A 145 19.12 14.54 5.01
C HIS A 145 18.09 14.76 3.90
N VAL A 146 16.81 14.53 4.16
CA VAL A 146 15.75 15.17 3.39
C VAL A 146 14.91 16.00 4.35
N HIS A 147 15.35 17.25 4.52
CA HIS A 147 14.58 18.33 5.15
C HIS A 147 13.58 18.90 4.17
#